data_ca509e34a1d977559beddbdcd5641a5c
#
_entry.id   ca509e34a1d977559beddbdcd5641a5c
#
_cell.length_a   1.000
_cell.length_b   1.000
_cell.length_c   1.000
_cell.angle_alpha   90.00
_cell.angle_beta   90.00
_cell.angle_gamma   90.00
#
_symmetry.space_group_name_H-M   'P 1'
#
loop_
_entity.id
_entity.type
_entity.pdbx_description
1 polymer ?
#
loop_
_entity_poly.entity_id
_entity_poly.type
_entity_poly.pdbx_seq_one_letter_code
_entity_poly.pdbx_strand_id
1 'polypeptide(L)'
;MPFVSVDGLKDFQLCERLYDYRHLEKIPEKIYSRDIYTEKFENTIKNIIYFFFYKKQSGVIPSYASLLNRWEKMWFPKNTTSYDIITEQHESVYGNVASLTSKAAAALLLFYEKYSESNFIPMSISEEYIVPSGGPYNIEDKFDLILYKNNTYHITKILFNYKQTNKSQYVVDFCAMYSAFNNMNPSKMSQTRFGYIDMLSPNLDFNDFPINLNDLNSFNYWLEKLQNTKLLVPKRGLIPYCKKCPYDKPCSEWNGWDSEVTK
;
A
#
# COMPACT_ATOMS: atom_id res chain seq x y z
N MET A 1 22.49 -8.50 3.20
CA MET A 1 22.08 -7.29 3.93
C MET A 1 20.64 -7.48 4.34
N PRO A 2 20.24 -7.12 5.55
CA PRO A 2 18.83 -7.18 5.91
C PRO A 2 18.02 -6.16 5.10
N PHE A 3 16.75 -6.51 4.85
CA PHE A 3 15.81 -5.67 4.12
C PHE A 3 14.84 -5.01 5.08
N VAL A 4 14.43 -3.79 4.74
CA VAL A 4 13.37 -3.05 5.41
C VAL A 4 12.31 -2.72 4.38
N SER A 5 11.04 -3.02 4.67
CA SER A 5 9.95 -2.64 3.78
C SER A 5 9.71 -1.13 3.76
N VAL A 6 9.06 -0.63 2.73
CA VAL A 6 8.60 0.77 2.69
C VAL A 6 7.71 1.09 3.88
N ASP A 7 6.85 0.15 4.30
CA ASP A 7 6.00 0.32 5.49
C ASP A 7 6.84 0.37 6.77
N GLY A 8 7.94 -0.40 6.86
CA GLY A 8 8.90 -0.28 7.96
C GLY A 8 9.52 1.11 8.06
N LEU A 9 9.90 1.71 6.93
CA LEU A 9 10.42 3.08 6.91
C LEU A 9 9.35 4.11 7.32
N LYS A 10 8.09 3.92 6.93
CA LYS A 10 6.97 4.77 7.38
C LYS A 10 6.75 4.67 8.89
N ASP A 11 6.78 3.45 9.43
CA ASP A 11 6.66 3.23 10.86
C ASP A 11 7.81 3.89 11.63
N PHE A 12 9.04 3.79 11.13
CA PHE A 12 10.21 4.45 11.70
C PHE A 12 10.09 5.98 11.68
N GLN A 13 9.59 6.56 10.58
CA GLN A 13 9.31 8.01 10.50
C GLN A 13 8.27 8.46 11.50
N LEU A 14 7.24 7.63 11.71
CA LEU A 14 6.14 7.93 12.61
C LEU A 14 6.61 7.82 14.06
N CYS A 15 7.23 6.71 14.43
CA CYS A 15 7.81 6.45 15.74
C CYS A 15 8.83 5.32 15.67
N GLU A 16 10.09 5.58 16.07
CA GLU A 16 11.16 4.58 16.06
C GLU A 16 10.79 3.33 16.90
N ARG A 17 10.07 3.50 18.01
CA ARG A 17 9.62 2.39 18.85
C ARG A 17 8.50 1.56 18.21
N LEU A 18 7.65 2.18 17.39
CA LEU A 18 6.66 1.45 16.59
C LEU A 18 7.36 0.53 15.59
N TYR A 19 8.39 1.03 14.91
CA TYR A 19 9.22 0.23 14.02
C TYR A 19 9.86 -0.96 14.73
N ASP A 20 10.44 -0.70 15.93
CA ASP A 20 11.07 -1.74 16.74
C ASP A 20 10.08 -2.87 17.07
N TYR A 21 8.93 -2.52 17.64
CA TYR A 21 7.91 -3.50 18.03
C TYR A 21 7.37 -4.31 16.85
N ARG A 22 7.12 -3.66 15.73
CA ARG A 22 6.49 -4.30 14.55
C ARG A 22 7.47 -5.09 13.72
N HIS A 23 8.66 -4.56 13.48
CA HIS A 23 9.58 -5.10 12.47
C HIS A 23 10.79 -5.85 13.07
N LEU A 24 11.25 -5.46 14.25
CA LEU A 24 12.41 -6.10 14.91
C LEU A 24 11.98 -7.10 15.97
N GLU A 25 11.24 -6.67 16.99
CA GLU A 25 10.78 -7.54 18.07
C GLU A 25 9.58 -8.42 17.63
N LYS A 26 8.86 -8.01 16.58
CA LYS A 26 7.69 -8.70 16.03
C LYS A 26 6.62 -9.01 17.09
N ILE A 27 6.38 -8.03 17.95
CA ILE A 27 5.34 -8.14 18.98
C ILE A 27 3.97 -8.26 18.30
N PRO A 28 3.13 -9.23 18.68
CA PRO A 28 1.79 -9.35 18.11
C PRO A 28 0.98 -8.07 18.27
N GLU A 29 0.44 -7.57 17.18
CA GLU A 29 -0.41 -6.38 17.17
C GLU A 29 -1.82 -6.72 17.64
N LYS A 30 -2.47 -5.72 18.25
CA LYS A 30 -3.90 -5.76 18.44
C LYS A 30 -4.58 -5.51 17.09
N ILE A 31 -5.00 -6.57 16.44
CA ILE A 31 -5.65 -6.51 15.14
C ILE A 31 -7.14 -6.23 15.35
N TYR A 32 -7.66 -5.17 14.73
CA TYR A 32 -9.09 -4.88 14.72
C TYR A 32 -9.74 -5.56 13.52
N SER A 33 -10.92 -6.15 13.70
CA SER A 33 -11.68 -6.79 12.61
C SER A 33 -11.87 -5.87 11.41
N ARG A 34 -12.06 -4.58 11.67
CA ARG A 34 -12.16 -3.55 10.64
C ARG A 34 -10.94 -3.50 9.71
N ASP A 35 -9.75 -3.61 10.25
CA ASP A 35 -8.50 -3.55 9.48
C ASP A 35 -8.30 -4.82 8.66
N ILE A 36 -8.65 -5.98 9.20
CA ILE A 36 -8.61 -7.26 8.48
C ILE A 36 -9.48 -7.22 7.22
N TYR A 37 -10.73 -6.74 7.33
CA TYR A 37 -11.63 -6.69 6.17
C TYR A 37 -11.23 -5.60 5.17
N THR A 38 -10.66 -4.50 5.65
CA THR A 38 -10.08 -3.46 4.79
C THR A 38 -8.95 -4.02 3.95
N GLU A 39 -7.97 -4.63 4.59
CA GLU A 39 -6.82 -5.23 3.93
C GLU A 39 -7.24 -6.37 2.98
N LYS A 40 -8.13 -7.24 3.42
CA LYS A 40 -8.67 -8.33 2.58
C LYS A 40 -9.34 -7.78 1.32
N PHE A 41 -10.14 -6.70 1.44
CA PHE A 41 -10.81 -6.06 0.32
C PHE A 41 -9.79 -5.52 -0.70
N GLU A 42 -8.84 -4.72 -0.24
CA GLU A 42 -7.81 -4.13 -1.08
C GLU A 42 -6.96 -5.19 -1.79
N ASN A 43 -6.46 -6.17 -1.03
CA ASN A 43 -5.62 -7.25 -1.56
C ASN A 43 -6.38 -8.11 -2.56
N THR A 44 -7.68 -8.37 -2.33
CA THR A 44 -8.48 -9.15 -3.28
C THR A 44 -8.64 -8.40 -4.60
N ILE A 45 -8.97 -7.10 -4.58
CA ILE A 45 -9.09 -6.30 -5.81
C ILE A 45 -7.74 -6.19 -6.52
N LYS A 46 -6.64 -5.91 -5.80
CA LYS A 46 -5.29 -5.86 -6.40
C LYS A 46 -4.95 -7.16 -7.12
N ASN A 47 -5.19 -8.30 -6.50
CA ASN A 47 -4.93 -9.61 -7.11
C ASN A 47 -5.74 -9.86 -8.38
N ILE A 48 -6.97 -9.32 -8.48
CA ILE A 48 -7.80 -9.42 -9.68
C ILE A 48 -7.25 -8.52 -10.79
N ILE A 49 -6.80 -7.31 -10.44
CA ILE A 49 -6.16 -6.39 -11.39
C ILE A 49 -4.85 -7.00 -11.93
N TYR A 50 -4.03 -7.58 -11.06
CA TYR A 50 -2.81 -8.28 -11.48
C TYR A 50 -3.14 -9.44 -12.43
N PHE A 51 -4.14 -10.23 -12.10
CA PHE A 51 -4.61 -11.31 -12.99
C PHE A 51 -5.06 -10.78 -14.35
N PHE A 52 -5.81 -9.67 -14.38
CA PHE A 52 -6.24 -9.05 -15.64
C PHE A 52 -5.05 -8.63 -16.50
N PHE A 53 -4.12 -7.88 -15.93
CA PHE A 53 -2.95 -7.40 -16.68
C PHE A 53 -2.00 -8.55 -17.07
N TYR A 54 -1.86 -9.56 -16.24
CA TYR A 54 -1.08 -10.76 -16.56
C TYR A 54 -1.66 -11.50 -17.77
N LYS A 55 -2.99 -11.64 -17.85
CA LYS A 55 -3.65 -12.20 -19.01
C LYS A 55 -3.51 -11.30 -20.23
N LYS A 56 -3.67 -10.00 -20.07
CA LYS A 56 -3.49 -9.00 -21.14
C LYS A 56 -2.06 -9.03 -21.70
N GLN A 57 -1.06 -9.19 -20.85
CA GLN A 57 0.34 -9.37 -21.25
C GLN A 57 0.54 -10.62 -22.15
N SER A 58 -0.25 -11.66 -21.90
CA SER A 58 -0.27 -12.88 -22.71
C SER A 58 -1.20 -12.79 -23.94
N GLY A 59 -1.72 -11.62 -24.27
CA GLY A 59 -2.62 -11.39 -25.41
C GLY A 59 -4.08 -11.81 -25.17
N VAL A 60 -4.47 -12.11 -23.94
CA VAL A 60 -5.83 -12.55 -23.58
C VAL A 60 -6.51 -11.49 -22.71
N ILE A 61 -7.67 -11.00 -23.14
CA ILE A 61 -8.51 -10.10 -22.31
C ILE A 61 -9.53 -10.96 -21.56
N PRO A 62 -9.43 -11.09 -20.22
CA PRO A 62 -10.44 -11.80 -19.42
C PRO A 62 -11.77 -11.07 -19.52
N SER A 63 -12.89 -11.80 -19.55
CA SER A 63 -14.21 -11.18 -19.46
C SER A 63 -14.50 -10.60 -18.06
N TYR A 64 -15.40 -9.63 -17.98
CA TYR A 64 -15.85 -9.10 -16.68
C TYR A 64 -16.41 -10.21 -15.77
N ALA A 65 -17.18 -11.15 -16.33
CA ALA A 65 -17.69 -12.30 -15.57
C ALA A 65 -16.56 -13.15 -14.97
N SER A 66 -15.42 -13.27 -15.68
CA SER A 66 -14.24 -13.97 -15.15
C SER A 66 -13.62 -13.23 -13.96
N LEU A 67 -13.60 -11.89 -13.97
CA LEU A 67 -13.11 -11.09 -12.85
C LEU A 67 -14.02 -11.22 -11.63
N LEU A 68 -15.35 -11.17 -11.81
CA LEU A 68 -16.31 -11.37 -10.72
C LEU A 68 -16.23 -12.77 -10.12
N ASN A 69 -16.16 -13.80 -10.94
CA ASN A 69 -16.03 -15.18 -10.45
C ASN A 69 -14.73 -15.36 -9.62
N ARG A 70 -13.66 -14.65 -10.02
CA ARG A 70 -12.42 -14.66 -9.25
C ARG A 70 -12.58 -13.92 -7.92
N TRP A 71 -13.29 -12.78 -7.91
CA TRP A 71 -13.64 -12.06 -6.68
C TRP A 71 -14.40 -12.98 -5.72
N GLU A 72 -15.47 -13.62 -6.17
CA GLU A 72 -16.28 -14.51 -5.34
C GLU A 72 -15.45 -15.63 -4.71
N LYS A 73 -14.59 -16.28 -5.52
CA LYS A 73 -13.74 -17.36 -5.02
C LYS A 73 -12.70 -16.92 -4.00
N MET A 74 -12.23 -15.69 -4.07
CA MET A 74 -11.23 -15.15 -3.12
C MET A 74 -11.88 -14.53 -1.90
N TRP A 75 -13.04 -13.90 -2.10
CA TRP A 75 -13.78 -13.23 -1.03
C TRP A 75 -14.52 -14.21 -0.13
N PHE A 76 -15.17 -15.21 -0.73
CA PHE A 76 -15.89 -16.28 -0.05
C PHE A 76 -15.08 -17.59 -0.08
N PRO A 77 -14.31 -17.92 0.96
CA PRO A 77 -13.62 -19.20 1.03
C PRO A 77 -14.59 -20.37 1.00
N LYS A 78 -14.15 -21.51 0.46
CA LYS A 78 -14.98 -22.68 0.10
C LYS A 78 -15.91 -23.25 1.18
N ASN A 79 -15.80 -22.85 2.42
CA ASN A 79 -16.63 -23.36 3.53
C ASN A 79 -17.41 -22.26 4.25
N THR A 80 -17.43 -21.04 3.72
CA THR A 80 -18.20 -19.93 4.29
C THR A 80 -19.38 -19.65 3.39
N THR A 81 -20.59 -19.74 3.92
CA THR A 81 -21.77 -19.27 3.19
C THR A 81 -21.75 -17.74 3.17
N SER A 82 -22.24 -17.13 2.10
CA SER A 82 -22.43 -15.67 2.04
C SER A 82 -23.26 -15.16 3.24
N TYR A 83 -24.05 -16.01 3.83
CA TYR A 83 -24.89 -15.73 5.00
C TYR A 83 -24.04 -15.54 6.28
N ASP A 84 -23.02 -16.38 6.50
CA ASP A 84 -22.15 -16.29 7.68
C ASP A 84 -21.34 -14.99 7.71
N ILE A 85 -20.97 -14.47 6.52
CA ILE A 85 -20.26 -13.20 6.40
C ILE A 85 -21.18 -12.00 6.57
N ILE A 86 -22.45 -12.12 6.15
CA ILE A 86 -23.46 -11.06 6.26
C ILE A 86 -23.95 -10.90 7.70
N THR A 87 -24.02 -11.98 8.48
CA THR A 87 -24.49 -11.96 9.86
C THR A 87 -23.42 -11.47 10.85
N GLU A 88 -22.14 -11.55 10.51
CA GLU A 88 -21.08 -10.92 11.29
C GLU A 88 -21.13 -9.41 11.08
N GLN A 89 -21.34 -8.64 12.16
CA GLN A 89 -21.34 -7.16 12.16
C GLN A 89 -19.91 -6.62 11.98
N HIS A 90 -19.23 -7.06 10.95
CA HIS A 90 -17.88 -6.61 10.65
C HIS A 90 -17.90 -5.39 9.73
N GLU A 91 -17.13 -4.39 10.11
CA GLU A 91 -16.94 -3.17 9.34
C GLU A 91 -15.54 -3.12 8.75
N SER A 92 -15.42 -2.50 7.59
CA SER A 92 -14.18 -2.02 7.01
C SER A 92 -14.17 -0.49 6.98
N VAL A 93 -13.04 0.13 6.64
CA VAL A 93 -13.01 1.58 6.40
C VAL A 93 -13.87 2.02 5.20
N TYR A 94 -14.29 1.08 4.35
CA TYR A 94 -15.12 1.30 3.16
C TYR A 94 -16.60 1.00 3.39
N GLY A 95 -17.00 0.58 4.58
CA GLY A 95 -18.35 0.23 4.98
C GLY A 95 -18.47 -1.20 5.50
N ASN A 96 -19.72 -1.64 5.71
CA ASN A 96 -19.96 -3.00 6.17
C ASN A 96 -19.61 -4.05 5.11
N VAL A 97 -19.31 -5.26 5.53
CA VAL A 97 -18.86 -6.36 4.67
C VAL A 97 -19.86 -6.68 3.56
N ALA A 98 -21.17 -6.58 3.83
CA ALA A 98 -22.20 -6.79 2.82
C ALA A 98 -22.11 -5.77 1.66
N SER A 99 -21.78 -4.50 1.95
CA SER A 99 -21.63 -3.47 0.93
C SER A 99 -20.35 -3.60 0.11
N LEU A 100 -19.35 -4.32 0.60
CA LEU A 100 -18.06 -4.46 -0.08
C LEU A 100 -18.17 -5.25 -1.39
N THR A 101 -19.07 -6.24 -1.45
CA THR A 101 -19.29 -7.01 -2.68
C THR A 101 -19.84 -6.11 -3.81
N SER A 102 -20.81 -5.27 -3.51
CA SER A 102 -21.36 -4.33 -4.49
C SER A 102 -20.31 -3.29 -4.91
N LYS A 103 -19.51 -2.79 -3.98
CA LYS A 103 -18.40 -1.85 -4.28
C LYS A 103 -17.33 -2.51 -5.14
N ALA A 104 -16.96 -3.76 -4.85
CA ALA A 104 -16.02 -4.51 -5.67
C ALA A 104 -16.54 -4.72 -7.09
N ALA A 105 -17.80 -5.16 -7.23
CA ALA A 105 -18.43 -5.35 -8.53
C ALA A 105 -18.43 -4.06 -9.36
N ALA A 106 -18.83 -2.93 -8.75
CA ALA A 106 -18.81 -1.63 -9.43
C ALA A 106 -17.39 -1.19 -9.84
N ALA A 107 -16.43 -1.30 -8.92
CA ALA A 107 -15.02 -0.95 -9.18
C ALA A 107 -14.41 -1.82 -10.30
N LEU A 108 -14.68 -3.13 -10.28
CA LEU A 108 -14.21 -4.06 -11.30
C LEU A 108 -14.89 -3.86 -12.65
N LEU A 109 -16.16 -3.44 -12.69
CA LEU A 109 -16.85 -3.08 -13.93
C LEU A 109 -16.20 -1.86 -14.57
N LEU A 110 -16.07 -0.77 -13.83
CA LEU A 110 -15.42 0.45 -14.31
C LEU A 110 -13.97 0.18 -14.77
N PHE A 111 -13.24 -0.65 -14.00
CA PHE A 111 -11.90 -1.06 -14.38
C PHE A 111 -11.89 -1.83 -15.70
N TYR A 112 -12.78 -2.79 -15.85
CA TYR A 112 -12.91 -3.60 -17.06
C TYR A 112 -13.24 -2.72 -18.28
N GLU A 113 -14.26 -1.87 -18.20
CA GLU A 113 -14.66 -0.96 -19.27
C GLU A 113 -13.50 -0.06 -19.70
N LYS A 114 -12.71 0.43 -18.75
CA LYS A 114 -11.61 1.35 -19.05
C LYS A 114 -10.36 0.66 -19.60
N TYR A 115 -10.02 -0.51 -19.09
CA TYR A 115 -8.71 -1.13 -19.37
C TYR A 115 -8.78 -2.29 -20.36
N SER A 116 -9.94 -2.87 -20.65
CA SER A 116 -10.08 -3.98 -21.63
C SER A 116 -9.62 -3.55 -23.03
N GLU A 117 -10.08 -2.41 -23.50
CA GLU A 117 -9.76 -1.88 -24.84
C GLU A 117 -8.62 -0.83 -24.80
N SER A 118 -8.04 -0.58 -23.64
CA SER A 118 -6.98 0.40 -23.50
C SER A 118 -5.69 -0.04 -24.20
N ASN A 119 -4.96 0.93 -24.77
CA ASN A 119 -3.66 0.72 -25.39
C ASN A 119 -2.51 0.62 -24.37
N PHE A 120 -2.82 0.44 -23.08
CA PHE A 120 -1.80 0.17 -22.09
C PHE A 120 -1.22 -1.24 -22.28
N ILE A 121 0.09 -1.31 -22.41
CA ILE A 121 0.86 -2.54 -22.50
C ILE A 121 1.44 -2.82 -21.11
N PRO A 122 1.07 -3.90 -20.44
CA PRO A 122 1.68 -4.24 -19.16
C PRO A 122 3.10 -4.74 -19.38
N MET A 123 4.07 -3.99 -18.85
CA MET A 123 5.50 -4.33 -18.91
C MET A 123 5.89 -5.20 -17.73
N SER A 124 5.37 -4.87 -16.54
CA SER A 124 5.59 -5.63 -15.31
C SER A 124 4.38 -5.53 -14.39
N ILE A 125 4.17 -6.58 -13.57
CA ILE A 125 3.02 -6.73 -12.67
C ILE A 125 3.52 -7.27 -11.35
N SER A 126 3.29 -6.54 -10.25
CA SER A 126 3.72 -6.91 -8.89
C SER A 126 5.23 -7.27 -8.83
N GLU A 127 6.07 -6.49 -9.51
CA GLU A 127 7.51 -6.72 -9.57
C GLU A 127 8.20 -6.15 -8.34
N GLU A 128 8.97 -7.00 -7.66
CA GLU A 128 9.77 -6.59 -6.52
C GLU A 128 10.92 -5.68 -6.96
N TYR A 129 11.21 -4.68 -6.14
CA TYR A 129 12.34 -3.81 -6.33
C TYR A 129 13.13 -3.61 -5.04
N ILE A 130 14.39 -3.23 -5.21
CA ILE A 130 15.30 -2.88 -4.12
C ILE A 130 15.81 -1.47 -4.35
N VAL A 131 15.70 -0.62 -3.34
CA VAL A 131 16.41 0.67 -3.28
C VAL A 131 17.69 0.46 -2.50
N PRO A 132 18.86 0.50 -3.15
CA PRO A 132 20.15 0.46 -2.45
C PRO A 132 20.30 1.71 -1.59
N SER A 133 20.64 1.53 -0.33
CA SER A 133 20.76 2.65 0.61
C SER A 133 22.21 3.10 0.88
N GLY A 134 23.18 2.32 0.40
CA GLY A 134 24.59 2.53 0.73
C GLY A 134 24.98 2.16 2.17
N GLY A 135 24.04 1.71 2.99
CA GLY A 135 24.20 1.32 4.38
C GLY A 135 23.84 -0.14 4.65
N PRO A 136 23.65 -0.53 5.95
CA PRO A 136 23.42 -1.92 6.34
C PRO A 136 22.04 -2.47 5.90
N TYR A 137 21.08 -1.62 5.57
CA TYR A 137 19.73 -2.04 5.14
C TYR A 137 19.44 -1.57 3.73
N ASN A 138 18.76 -2.39 2.94
CA ASN A 138 18.14 -1.98 1.68
C ASN A 138 16.64 -1.83 1.89
N ILE A 139 15.99 -0.92 1.16
CA ILE A 139 14.52 -0.85 1.12
C ILE A 139 14.02 -1.80 0.05
N GLU A 140 13.07 -2.64 0.42
CA GLU A 140 12.36 -3.52 -0.51
C GLU A 140 10.87 -3.22 -0.54
N ASP A 141 10.28 -3.26 -1.70
CA ASP A 141 8.85 -3.22 -1.96
C ASP A 141 8.60 -3.71 -3.39
N LYS A 142 7.39 -3.51 -3.89
CA LYS A 142 7.03 -3.88 -5.26
C LYS A 142 6.30 -2.75 -6.00
N PHE A 143 6.56 -2.67 -7.29
CA PHE A 143 5.69 -1.94 -8.21
C PHE A 143 4.37 -2.71 -8.33
N ASP A 144 3.23 -2.05 -8.14
CA ASP A 144 1.96 -2.70 -8.44
C ASP A 144 1.87 -3.00 -9.94
N LEU A 145 2.12 -1.98 -10.78
CA LEU A 145 2.12 -2.12 -12.24
C LEU A 145 3.18 -1.20 -12.88
N ILE A 146 3.84 -1.69 -13.90
CA ILE A 146 4.56 -0.89 -14.87
C ILE A 146 3.84 -1.01 -16.20
N LEU A 147 3.18 0.04 -16.63
CA LEU A 147 2.40 0.10 -17.86
C LEU A 147 3.11 0.99 -18.87
N TYR A 148 3.02 0.65 -20.17
CA TYR A 148 3.58 1.44 -21.24
C TYR A 148 2.49 1.88 -22.21
N LYS A 149 2.46 3.17 -22.54
CA LYS A 149 1.51 3.76 -23.48
C LYS A 149 2.08 5.03 -24.09
N ASN A 150 1.93 5.22 -25.39
CA ASN A 150 2.33 6.44 -26.09
C ASN A 150 3.77 6.87 -25.77
N ASN A 151 4.71 5.93 -25.84
CA ASN A 151 6.14 6.14 -25.56
C ASN A 151 6.43 6.61 -24.12
N THR A 152 5.53 6.31 -23.18
CA THR A 152 5.66 6.70 -21.76
C THR A 152 5.49 5.48 -20.85
N TYR A 153 6.38 5.34 -19.88
CA TYR A 153 6.24 4.38 -18.78
C TYR A 153 5.39 4.99 -17.67
N HIS A 154 4.40 4.26 -17.21
CA HIS A 154 3.54 4.62 -16.10
C HIS A 154 3.83 3.68 -14.93
N ILE A 155 4.61 4.15 -13.97
CA ILE A 155 4.91 3.41 -12.74
C ILE A 155 3.74 3.66 -11.79
N THR A 156 2.95 2.64 -11.56
CA THR A 156 1.60 2.76 -11.01
C THR A 156 1.49 2.07 -9.67
N LYS A 157 0.92 2.76 -8.69
CA LYS A 157 0.42 2.18 -7.44
C LYS A 157 -1.11 2.09 -7.48
N ILE A 158 -1.66 0.97 -7.01
CA ILE A 158 -3.11 0.80 -6.88
C ILE A 158 -3.51 1.27 -5.49
N LEU A 159 -4.33 2.30 -5.44
CA LEU A 159 -4.83 2.91 -4.20
C LEU A 159 -6.34 2.74 -4.05
N PHE A 160 -6.84 3.01 -2.86
CA PHE A 160 -8.25 2.96 -2.53
C PHE A 160 -8.66 4.22 -1.78
N ASN A 161 -9.59 5.00 -2.36
CA ASN A 161 -10.11 6.24 -1.78
C ASN A 161 -9.01 7.27 -1.49
N TYR A 162 -8.12 7.50 -2.47
CA TYR A 162 -7.09 8.53 -2.35
C TYR A 162 -7.71 9.93 -2.21
N LYS A 163 -7.22 10.68 -1.25
CA LYS A 163 -7.54 12.10 -1.07
C LYS A 163 -6.25 12.91 -1.03
N GLN A 164 -6.26 14.10 -1.62
CA GLN A 164 -5.09 14.99 -1.60
C GLN A 164 -4.59 15.27 -0.16
N THR A 165 -5.49 15.28 0.82
CA THR A 165 -5.15 15.42 2.24
C THR A 165 -4.32 14.24 2.78
N ASN A 166 -4.34 13.11 2.10
CA ASN A 166 -3.60 11.90 2.48
C ASN A 166 -2.26 11.77 1.72
N LYS A 167 -1.85 12.79 0.93
CA LYS A 167 -0.63 12.74 0.14
C LYS A 167 0.58 12.29 0.95
N SER A 168 0.75 12.83 2.16
CA SER A 168 1.89 12.50 3.03
C SER A 168 2.05 11.01 3.35
N GLN A 169 0.95 10.25 3.35
CA GLN A 169 0.96 8.80 3.62
C GLN A 169 1.63 8.00 2.50
N TYR A 170 1.64 8.55 1.28
CA TYR A 170 2.15 7.88 0.08
C TYR A 170 3.48 8.43 -0.44
N VAL A 171 3.96 9.54 0.11
CA VAL A 171 5.23 10.16 -0.34
C VAL A 171 6.39 9.18 -0.29
N VAL A 172 6.50 8.40 0.80
CA VAL A 172 7.59 7.41 0.97
C VAL A 172 7.52 6.32 -0.09
N ASP A 173 6.30 5.82 -0.39
CA ASP A 173 6.09 4.81 -1.44
C ASP A 173 6.59 5.33 -2.79
N PHE A 174 6.15 6.53 -3.18
CA PHE A 174 6.49 7.08 -4.48
C PHE A 174 7.95 7.49 -4.58
N CYS A 175 8.58 7.96 -3.50
CA CYS A 175 10.03 8.22 -3.47
C CYS A 175 10.83 6.92 -3.59
N ALA A 176 10.40 5.84 -2.93
CA ALA A 176 11.04 4.53 -3.07
C ALA A 176 10.90 3.99 -4.50
N MET A 177 9.70 4.04 -5.09
CA MET A 177 9.45 3.65 -6.49
C MET A 177 10.29 4.46 -7.47
N TYR A 178 10.36 5.79 -7.27
CA TYR A 178 11.19 6.68 -8.09
C TYR A 178 12.67 6.28 -8.02
N SER A 179 13.20 6.14 -6.81
CA SER A 179 14.60 5.79 -6.58
C SER A 179 14.94 4.42 -7.17
N ALA A 180 14.07 3.43 -6.96
CA ALA A 180 14.26 2.09 -7.52
C ALA A 180 14.26 2.11 -9.05
N PHE A 181 13.26 2.72 -9.67
CA PHE A 181 13.14 2.76 -11.12
C PHE A 181 14.29 3.55 -11.77
N ASN A 182 14.71 4.66 -11.16
CA ASN A 182 15.87 5.44 -11.61
C ASN A 182 17.16 4.60 -11.57
N ASN A 183 17.36 3.81 -10.53
CA ASN A 183 18.54 2.93 -10.43
C ASN A 183 18.51 1.81 -11.47
N MET A 184 17.35 1.24 -11.75
CA MET A 184 17.18 0.14 -12.72
C MET A 184 17.20 0.64 -14.17
N ASN A 185 16.63 1.81 -14.44
CA ASN A 185 16.35 2.31 -15.80
C ASN A 185 16.65 3.83 -15.93
N PRO A 186 17.85 4.33 -15.65
CA PRO A 186 18.13 5.79 -15.63
C PRO A 186 17.85 6.46 -16.98
N SER A 187 18.08 5.77 -18.09
CA SER A 187 17.83 6.31 -19.43
C SER A 187 16.36 6.47 -19.79
N LYS A 188 15.46 5.81 -19.05
CA LYS A 188 14.01 5.89 -19.29
C LYS A 188 13.30 6.94 -18.44
N MET A 189 13.98 7.56 -17.48
CA MET A 189 13.37 8.51 -16.54
C MET A 189 12.64 9.68 -17.21
N SER A 190 13.19 10.22 -18.31
CA SER A 190 12.58 11.31 -19.06
C SER A 190 11.23 10.93 -19.74
N GLN A 191 10.97 9.63 -19.88
CA GLN A 191 9.75 9.07 -20.46
C GLN A 191 8.90 8.36 -19.40
N THR A 192 9.09 8.69 -18.12
CA THR A 192 8.43 7.99 -17.02
C THR A 192 7.54 8.93 -16.22
N ARG A 193 6.34 8.47 -15.92
CA ARG A 193 5.40 9.10 -15.01
C ARG A 193 5.17 8.19 -13.81
N PHE A 194 5.19 8.76 -12.63
CA PHE A 194 4.87 8.08 -11.38
C PHE A 194 3.47 8.49 -10.95
N GLY A 195 2.63 7.52 -10.63
CA GLY A 195 1.27 7.84 -10.27
C GLY A 195 0.47 6.65 -9.76
N TYR A 196 -0.84 6.84 -9.68
CA TYR A 196 -1.73 5.86 -9.08
C TYR A 196 -3.03 5.72 -9.89
N ILE A 197 -3.67 4.58 -9.68
CA ILE A 197 -5.07 4.32 -10.05
C ILE A 197 -5.83 4.15 -8.73
N ASP A 198 -6.83 5.02 -8.48
CA ASP A 198 -7.69 4.87 -7.31
C ASP A 198 -8.92 4.04 -7.66
N MET A 199 -8.98 2.83 -7.08
CA MET A 199 -10.04 1.85 -7.37
C MET A 199 -11.43 2.25 -6.90
N LEU A 200 -11.54 3.24 -6.04
CA LEU A 200 -12.83 3.77 -5.58
C LEU A 200 -13.16 5.14 -6.21
N SER A 201 -12.33 5.60 -7.13
CA SER A 201 -12.63 6.79 -7.95
C SER A 201 -13.61 6.46 -9.07
N PRO A 202 -14.55 7.36 -9.40
CA PRO A 202 -15.51 7.14 -10.49
C PRO A 202 -14.87 7.06 -11.88
N ASN A 203 -13.64 7.58 -12.05
CA ASN A 203 -13.00 7.66 -13.36
C ASN A 203 -11.90 6.63 -13.60
N LEU A 204 -11.32 6.05 -12.55
CA LEU A 204 -10.20 5.11 -12.62
C LEU A 204 -9.05 5.55 -13.55
N ASP A 205 -8.81 6.86 -13.65
CA ASP A 205 -7.71 7.39 -14.44
C ASP A 205 -6.36 7.12 -13.77
N PHE A 206 -5.32 7.02 -14.60
CA PHE A 206 -3.98 7.16 -14.08
C PHE A 206 -3.77 8.63 -13.70
N ASN A 207 -3.48 8.86 -12.42
CA ASN A 207 -3.22 10.17 -11.86
C ASN A 207 -1.76 10.31 -11.51
N ASP A 208 -1.11 11.40 -11.92
CA ASP A 208 0.26 11.67 -11.53
C ASP A 208 0.34 11.92 -10.03
N PHE A 209 1.37 11.35 -9.40
CA PHE A 209 1.75 11.69 -8.04
C PHE A 209 2.94 12.67 -8.09
N PRO A 210 2.73 13.93 -7.70
CA PRO A 210 3.79 14.93 -7.78
C PRO A 210 4.86 14.67 -6.70
N ILE A 211 6.01 14.16 -7.12
CA ILE A 211 7.21 14.02 -6.30
C ILE A 211 8.07 15.26 -6.54
N ASN A 212 8.48 15.93 -5.49
CA ASN A 212 9.38 17.07 -5.58
C ASN A 212 10.71 16.78 -4.89
N LEU A 213 11.68 17.68 -5.05
CA LEU A 213 13.02 17.51 -4.50
C LEU A 213 13.03 17.43 -2.97
N ASN A 214 12.12 18.15 -2.29
CA ASN A 214 12.01 18.10 -0.84
C ASN A 214 11.49 16.74 -0.37
N ASP A 215 10.57 16.13 -1.11
CA ASP A 215 10.07 14.78 -0.83
C ASP A 215 11.22 13.76 -0.91
N LEU A 216 12.06 13.83 -1.96
CA LEU A 216 13.22 12.96 -2.13
C LEU A 216 14.29 13.20 -1.07
N ASN A 217 14.58 14.45 -0.73
CA ASN A 217 15.53 14.79 0.32
C ASN A 217 15.05 14.26 1.69
N SER A 218 13.77 14.40 1.98
CA SER A 218 13.17 13.86 3.20
C SER A 218 13.24 12.33 3.24
N PHE A 219 12.95 11.67 2.13
CA PHE A 219 13.08 10.22 2.02
C PHE A 219 14.51 9.74 2.30
N ASN A 220 15.50 10.37 1.65
CA ASN A 220 16.91 10.04 1.83
C ASN A 220 17.39 10.32 3.28
N TYR A 221 16.96 11.43 3.88
CA TYR A 221 17.26 11.74 5.29
C TYR A 221 16.77 10.64 6.23
N TRP A 222 15.51 10.18 6.06
CA TRP A 222 14.95 9.14 6.92
C TRP A 222 15.61 7.77 6.68
N LEU A 223 15.99 7.50 5.44
CA LEU A 223 16.72 6.30 5.09
C LEU A 223 18.10 6.30 5.76
N GLU A 224 18.83 7.40 5.67
CA GLU A 224 20.14 7.59 6.33
C GLU A 224 19.99 7.51 7.86
N LYS A 225 18.97 8.14 8.42
CA LYS A 225 18.69 8.08 9.86
C LYS A 225 18.46 6.64 10.33
N LEU A 226 17.63 5.86 9.61
CA LEU A 226 17.41 4.45 9.92
C LEU A 226 18.71 3.65 9.89
N GLN A 227 19.59 3.91 8.91
CA GLN A 227 20.90 3.26 8.78
C GLN A 227 21.83 3.51 9.97
N ASN A 228 21.79 4.72 10.52
CA ASN A 228 22.69 5.19 11.56
C ASN A 228 22.13 5.07 12.98
N THR A 229 20.86 4.69 13.12
CA THR A 229 20.21 4.56 14.43
C THR A 229 20.69 3.29 15.14
N LYS A 230 21.37 3.48 16.26
CA LYS A 230 21.86 2.38 17.12
C LYS A 230 20.90 2.03 18.25
N LEU A 231 20.09 2.96 18.67
CA LEU A 231 19.12 2.82 19.75
C LEU A 231 17.77 3.39 19.29
N LEU A 232 16.76 2.54 19.29
CA LEU A 232 15.39 2.92 18.93
C LEU A 232 14.68 3.46 20.18
N VAL A 233 14.28 4.71 20.11
CA VAL A 233 13.62 5.39 21.23
C VAL A 233 12.23 5.86 20.81
N PRO A 234 11.23 5.83 21.71
CA PRO A 234 9.94 6.41 21.40
C PRO A 234 10.09 7.91 21.18
N LYS A 235 9.22 8.50 20.35
CA LYS A 235 9.15 9.95 20.24
C LYS A 235 8.74 10.52 21.60
N ARG A 236 9.47 11.55 22.04
CA ARG A 236 9.15 12.24 23.30
C ARG A 236 7.76 12.86 23.23
N GLY A 237 6.97 12.57 24.23
CA GLY A 237 5.58 13.01 24.34
C GLY A 237 4.64 12.22 23.40
N LEU A 238 3.38 12.14 23.81
CA LEU A 238 2.36 11.45 23.05
C LEU A 238 2.01 12.22 21.78
N ILE A 239 2.27 11.63 20.63
CA ILE A 239 1.77 12.12 19.36
C ILE A 239 0.31 11.68 19.16
N PRO A 240 -0.49 12.37 18.30
CA PRO A 240 -1.88 12.00 18.07
C PRO A 240 -2.10 10.53 17.66
N TYR A 241 -1.09 9.92 17.03
CA TYR A 241 -1.10 8.51 16.67
C TYR A 241 -1.10 7.58 17.88
N CYS A 242 -0.49 7.96 19.00
CA CYS A 242 -0.38 7.11 20.19
C CYS A 242 -1.74 6.61 20.69
N LYS A 243 -2.79 7.42 20.54
CA LYS A 243 -4.18 7.03 20.89
C LYS A 243 -4.72 5.84 20.07
N LYS A 244 -4.10 5.54 18.93
CA LYS A 244 -4.46 4.45 18.01
C LYS A 244 -3.34 3.43 17.85
N CYS A 245 -2.24 3.59 18.59
CA CYS A 245 -1.10 2.72 18.50
C CYS A 245 -1.48 1.30 19.00
N PRO A 246 -1.19 0.24 18.23
CA PRO A 246 -1.48 -1.12 18.64
C PRO A 246 -0.60 -1.61 19.81
N TYR A 247 0.44 -0.84 20.16
CA TYR A 247 1.43 -1.15 21.20
C TYR A 247 1.34 -0.22 22.42
N ASP A 248 0.15 0.27 22.75
CA ASP A 248 -0.08 1.11 23.90
C ASP A 248 0.40 0.46 25.22
N LYS A 249 0.14 -0.84 25.40
CA LYS A 249 0.51 -1.58 26.62
C LYS A 249 2.02 -1.77 26.83
N PRO A 250 2.81 -2.20 25.82
CA PRO A 250 4.26 -2.37 25.99
C PRO A 250 5.03 -1.05 25.88
N CYS A 251 4.41 0.04 25.44
CA CYS A 251 5.09 1.31 25.23
C CYS A 251 5.36 2.05 26.55
N SER A 252 6.64 2.27 26.86
CA SER A 252 7.06 2.97 28.09
C SER A 252 6.56 4.42 28.15
N GLU A 253 6.45 5.10 27.01
CA GLU A 253 5.92 6.48 26.96
C GLU A 253 4.43 6.53 27.34
N TRP A 254 3.65 5.54 26.89
CA TRP A 254 2.24 5.42 27.26
C TRP A 254 2.06 5.13 28.74
N ASN A 255 2.84 4.18 29.28
CA ASN A 255 2.78 3.79 30.68
C ASN A 255 3.24 4.89 31.63
N GLY A 256 4.15 5.78 31.20
CA GLY A 256 4.57 6.97 31.96
C GLY A 256 3.47 8.00 32.12
N TRP A 257 2.54 8.09 31.16
CA TRP A 257 1.45 9.06 31.17
C TRP A 257 0.33 8.70 32.13
N ASP A 258 -0.02 7.42 32.22
CA ASP A 258 -1.05 6.96 33.17
C ASP A 258 -0.63 7.16 34.64
N SER A 259 0.67 7.23 34.91
CA SER A 259 1.18 7.49 36.26
C SER A 259 1.12 8.98 36.65
N GLU A 260 1.02 9.92 35.71
CA GLU A 260 0.93 11.35 35.97
C GLU A 260 -0.51 11.87 36.04
N VAL A 261 -1.46 11.19 35.39
CA VAL A 261 -2.88 11.58 35.37
C VAL A 261 -3.63 11.08 36.61
N THR A 262 -3.04 10.18 37.37
CA THR A 262 -3.64 9.63 38.62
C THR A 262 -3.09 10.28 39.90
N LYS A 263 -2.34 11.36 39.79
CA LYS A 263 -1.93 12.23 40.92
C LYS A 263 -2.62 13.58 40.85
#